data_0f67a0fcfee1f288742b8f11e5705895
#
_entry.id   0f67a0fcfee1f288742b8f11e5705895
#
_cell.length_a   1.000
_cell.length_b   1.000
_cell.length_c   1.000
_cell.angle_alpha   90.00
_cell.angle_beta   90.00
_cell.angle_gamma   90.00
#
_symmetry.space_group_name_H-M   'P 1'
#
loop_
_entity.id
_entity.type
_entity.pdbx_description
1 polymer ?
#
loop_
_entity_poly.entity_id
_entity_poly.type
_entity_poly.pdbx_seq_one_letter_code
_entity_poly.pdbx_strand_id
1 'polypeptide(L)'
;VKRIWQFALLCLLLSALLVSPSFACQSLNRQGVLNLWDTGPLTLDPAISADMSSHIYITQIFSGLVRLDDELNIVPDIAESLPEESPDGKTFTFHLRQGVKFQNGREVKAADFKYSWERACDPATGSTTAATYLGDIVGAEDMLAGRTQGISGVEVLDDYTLRVTIDAPKAYFLDKLAYPTAFVVDRANVESGQYWWRQPDGTGPFKLKEWTPEQRLVLERSQIYYGEPAKLEQIVYLLSGESMGRYEKGETDVTLVSTSYIDEASDEASPLHLQLAITPELSLYYIGFNTAKPPFDDVNIRRAFCLAVDKQHIVKVILRDMVSEADGILPPGMPGYNESVAGLTYDLEKAKELIAASKYKDASNLPPITLTSGGSGNSIPAYLGAIIQDWQQNLGVNVTVRQLEMEDFLYNLNEEKDEMFMLGWIADYPDPHNFLDILFHTGSENNVFEYSSPSLDALLDQAAIEQNRAVRLALYQQAEQMVVDDAPCLPLFHGANYILVKPYVKNYELNTLGIPDLSKVYIENG
;
A
#
# COMPACT_ATOMS: atom_id res chain seq x y z
N VAL A 1 51.14 24.26 60.66
CA VAL A 1 49.83 24.85 60.34
C VAL A 1 49.62 24.85 58.80
N LYS A 2 50.61 25.16 57.94
CA LYS A 2 50.47 25.22 56.48
C LYS A 2 50.28 23.82 55.79
N ARG A 3 50.70 22.71 56.39
CA ARG A 3 50.53 21.37 55.81
C ARG A 3 49.15 20.77 56.07
N ILE A 4 48.46 21.18 57.11
CA ILE A 4 47.09 20.66 57.39
C ILE A 4 46.05 21.24 56.42
N TRP A 5 46.23 22.48 55.97
CA TRP A 5 45.35 23.14 55.03
C TRP A 5 45.47 22.58 53.59
N GLN A 6 46.64 22.06 53.20
CA GLN A 6 46.84 21.45 51.91
C GLN A 6 46.18 20.05 51.82
N PHE A 7 46.09 19.29 52.88
CA PHE A 7 45.37 18.01 52.92
C PHE A 7 43.86 18.20 52.97
N ALA A 8 43.36 19.24 53.63
CA ALA A 8 41.93 19.53 53.66
C ALA A 8 41.41 20.02 52.28
N LEU A 9 42.24 20.79 51.54
CA LEU A 9 41.90 21.22 50.19
C LEU A 9 41.94 20.04 49.13
N LEU A 10 42.85 19.10 49.34
CA LEU A 10 42.96 17.91 48.46
C LEU A 10 41.83 16.93 48.69
N CYS A 11 41.34 16.75 49.91
CA CYS A 11 40.17 15.94 50.22
C CYS A 11 38.85 16.56 49.74
N LEU A 12 38.74 17.89 49.70
CA LEU A 12 37.59 18.61 49.15
C LEU A 12 37.56 18.57 47.61
N LEU A 13 38.72 18.51 46.95
CA LEU A 13 38.81 18.33 45.48
C LEU A 13 38.59 16.89 45.03
N LEU A 14 38.89 15.88 45.88
CA LEU A 14 38.60 14.46 45.55
C LEU A 14 37.15 14.07 45.85
N SER A 15 36.44 14.76 46.73
CA SER A 15 35.00 14.53 46.96
C SER A 15 34.09 15.18 45.91
N ALA A 16 34.60 16.13 45.09
CA ALA A 16 33.87 16.76 44.00
C ALA A 16 33.90 15.95 42.69
N LEU A 17 34.70 14.86 42.60
CA LEU A 17 34.87 14.03 41.41
C LEU A 17 34.05 12.71 41.43
N LEU A 18 33.19 12.51 42.44
CA LEU A 18 32.31 11.34 42.56
C LEU A 18 30.82 11.67 42.46
N VAL A 19 30.47 12.86 42.01
CA VAL A 19 29.13 13.10 41.48
C VAL A 19 29.19 12.70 40.02
N SER A 20 29.07 11.40 39.76
CA SER A 20 28.61 10.92 38.47
C SER A 20 27.30 11.64 38.17
N PRO A 21 27.17 12.38 37.07
CA PRO A 21 25.85 12.77 36.64
C PRO A 21 25.15 11.43 36.37
N SER A 22 24.30 11.01 37.29
CA SER A 22 23.20 10.15 36.95
C SER A 22 22.47 10.93 35.83
N PHE A 23 22.75 10.57 34.59
CA PHE A 23 21.80 10.81 33.55
C PHE A 23 20.57 10.00 34.00
N ALA A 24 19.76 10.63 34.86
CA ALA A 24 18.38 10.25 34.99
C ALA A 24 17.87 10.38 33.56
N CYS A 25 17.72 9.21 32.89
CA CYS A 25 16.86 9.09 31.75
C CYS A 25 15.54 9.70 32.24
N GLN A 26 15.30 10.96 31.95
CA GLN A 26 13.97 11.52 32.11
C GLN A 26 13.11 10.61 31.25
N SER A 27 12.42 9.68 31.89
CA SER A 27 11.30 9.00 31.28
C SER A 27 10.37 10.13 30.83
N LEU A 28 10.46 10.49 29.57
CA LEU A 28 9.45 11.32 28.93
C LEU A 28 8.13 10.68 29.33
N ASN A 29 7.28 11.46 29.99
CA ASN A 29 5.95 10.98 30.37
C ASN A 29 5.17 10.76 29.06
N ARG A 30 5.33 9.56 28.46
CA ARG A 30 4.78 9.17 27.17
C ARG A 30 3.37 8.63 27.30
N GLN A 31 2.67 8.92 28.41
CA GLN A 31 1.33 8.42 28.63
C GLN A 31 0.46 8.67 27.41
N GLY A 32 0.13 7.57 26.71
CA GLY A 32 -0.80 7.60 25.60
C GLY A 32 -0.30 8.25 24.29
N VAL A 33 0.99 8.55 24.14
CA VAL A 33 1.55 9.14 22.91
C VAL A 33 2.43 8.13 22.18
N LEU A 34 2.10 7.81 20.94
CA LEU A 34 2.90 7.02 20.02
C LEU A 34 3.62 7.94 19.03
N ASN A 35 4.94 7.78 18.91
CA ASN A 35 5.76 8.56 17.98
C ASN A 35 6.22 7.66 16.83
N LEU A 36 5.88 8.03 15.62
CA LEU A 36 6.22 7.33 14.38
C LEU A 36 7.07 8.23 13.48
N TRP A 37 7.75 7.64 12.53
CA TRP A 37 8.38 8.34 11.42
C TRP A 37 7.60 8.01 10.14
N ASP A 38 7.42 9.00 9.27
CA ASP A 38 6.81 8.83 7.96
C ASP A 38 7.26 9.95 7.02
N THR A 39 6.93 9.83 5.74
CA THR A 39 7.10 10.90 4.73
C THR A 39 5.92 11.88 4.71
N GLY A 40 4.78 11.50 5.27
CA GLY A 40 3.53 12.25 5.31
C GLY A 40 2.61 11.95 4.13
N PRO A 41 1.31 12.27 4.26
CA PRO A 41 0.32 12.01 3.22
C PRO A 41 0.44 13.02 2.07
N LEU A 42 0.19 12.55 0.85
CA LEU A 42 -0.01 13.42 -0.31
C LEU A 42 -1.33 14.17 -0.20
N THR A 43 -2.36 13.50 0.29
CA THR A 43 -3.70 14.05 0.53
C THR A 43 -4.37 13.36 1.73
N LEU A 44 -5.35 14.02 2.34
CA LEU A 44 -6.29 13.39 3.29
C LEU A 44 -7.72 13.36 2.71
N ASP A 45 -7.88 13.60 1.41
CA ASP A 45 -9.18 13.44 0.73
C ASP A 45 -9.35 11.98 0.29
N PRO A 46 -10.30 11.22 0.87
CA PRO A 46 -10.50 9.81 0.54
C PRO A 46 -10.83 9.54 -0.92
N ALA A 47 -11.48 10.50 -1.60
CA ALA A 47 -11.92 10.32 -2.98
C ALA A 47 -10.79 10.39 -4.01
N ILE A 48 -9.67 11.04 -3.68
CA ILE A 48 -8.54 11.23 -4.61
C ILE A 48 -7.26 10.54 -4.15
N SER A 49 -7.26 9.94 -2.96
CA SER A 49 -6.12 9.20 -2.44
C SER A 49 -5.94 7.90 -3.20
N ALA A 50 -4.73 7.67 -3.73
CA ALA A 50 -4.35 6.46 -4.48
C ALA A 50 -3.05 5.85 -3.98
N ASP A 51 -2.55 6.28 -2.81
CA ASP A 51 -1.25 5.90 -2.29
C ASP A 51 -1.33 5.45 -0.82
N MET A 52 -0.49 4.47 -0.48
CA MET A 52 -0.42 3.90 0.86
C MET A 52 -0.03 4.95 1.92
N SER A 53 0.83 5.90 1.58
CA SER A 53 1.27 6.93 2.51
C SER A 53 0.13 7.84 2.97
N SER A 54 -0.90 8.04 2.13
CA SER A 54 -2.13 8.74 2.48
C SER A 54 -3.13 7.85 3.24
N HIS A 55 -3.25 6.56 2.83
CA HIS A 55 -4.22 5.62 3.40
C HIS A 55 -3.99 5.35 4.89
N ILE A 56 -2.73 5.29 5.34
CA ILE A 56 -2.38 5.10 6.76
C ILE A 56 -3.04 6.15 7.65
N TYR A 57 -3.16 7.39 7.18
CA TYR A 57 -3.81 8.47 7.92
C TYR A 57 -5.32 8.50 7.71
N ILE A 58 -5.78 8.28 6.47
CA ILE A 58 -7.20 8.34 6.11
C ILE A 58 -8.01 7.31 6.90
N THR A 59 -7.50 6.08 7.04
CA THR A 59 -8.13 5.01 7.80
C THR A 59 -8.24 5.28 9.30
N GLN A 60 -7.43 6.20 9.85
CA GLN A 60 -7.55 6.64 11.24
C GLN A 60 -8.57 7.78 11.41
N ILE A 61 -8.83 8.55 10.36
CA ILE A 61 -9.66 9.77 10.42
C ILE A 61 -11.09 9.52 9.91
N PHE A 62 -11.25 8.67 8.91
CA PHE A 62 -12.53 8.40 8.25
C PHE A 62 -12.93 6.92 8.40
N SER A 63 -14.18 6.63 8.09
CA SER A 63 -14.75 5.27 8.12
C SER A 63 -15.65 5.03 6.91
N GLY A 64 -15.82 3.74 6.56
CA GLY A 64 -16.72 3.26 5.52
C GLY A 64 -17.99 2.58 6.08
N LEU A 65 -18.76 1.97 5.20
CA LEU A 65 -19.85 1.06 5.59
C LEU A 65 -19.30 -0.21 6.25
N VAL A 66 -18.22 -0.73 5.68
CA VAL A 66 -17.48 -1.91 6.11
C VAL A 66 -15.99 -1.58 6.20
N ARG A 67 -15.24 -2.44 6.87
CA ARG A 67 -13.77 -2.37 6.96
C ARG A 67 -13.19 -3.77 6.97
N LEU A 68 -11.90 -3.89 6.74
CA LEU A 68 -11.14 -5.12 6.97
C LEU A 68 -10.75 -5.22 8.45
N ASP A 69 -10.80 -6.42 9.02
CA ASP A 69 -10.20 -6.72 10.33
C ASP A 69 -8.71 -7.09 10.17
N ASP A 70 -8.04 -7.47 11.26
CA ASP A 70 -6.61 -7.81 11.24
C ASP A 70 -6.31 -9.06 10.40
N GLU A 71 -7.28 -9.98 10.25
CA GLU A 71 -7.22 -11.17 9.41
C GLU A 71 -7.73 -10.91 7.98
N LEU A 72 -7.99 -9.65 7.63
CA LEU A 72 -8.52 -9.20 6.34
C LEU A 72 -9.92 -9.74 6.00
N ASN A 73 -10.73 -10.06 6.98
CA ASN A 73 -12.15 -10.34 6.76
C ASN A 73 -12.94 -9.03 6.71
N ILE A 74 -13.95 -9.00 5.84
CA ILE A 74 -14.92 -7.90 5.83
C ILE A 74 -15.78 -7.95 7.09
N VAL A 75 -15.76 -6.86 7.84
CA VAL A 75 -16.58 -6.66 9.03
C VAL A 75 -17.36 -5.35 8.93
N PRO A 76 -18.55 -5.24 9.59
CA PRO A 76 -19.29 -3.99 9.57
C PRO A 76 -18.53 -2.88 10.31
N ASP A 77 -18.63 -1.65 9.78
CA ASP A 77 -18.06 -0.45 10.40
C ASP A 77 -19.17 0.56 10.75
N ILE A 78 -19.50 1.53 9.89
CA ILE A 78 -20.69 2.38 10.12
C ILE A 78 -21.99 1.61 9.88
N ALA A 79 -21.98 0.57 9.05
CA ALA A 79 -23.10 -0.37 8.99
C ALA A 79 -23.24 -1.13 10.31
N GLU A 80 -24.48 -1.39 10.74
CA GLU A 80 -24.80 -2.14 11.96
C GLU A 80 -24.41 -3.62 11.86
N SER A 81 -24.57 -4.18 10.65
CA SER A 81 -24.21 -5.55 10.25
C SER A 81 -23.71 -5.56 8.81
N LEU A 82 -23.20 -6.69 8.34
CA LEU A 82 -23.03 -6.90 6.90
C LEU A 82 -24.40 -6.76 6.20
N PRO A 83 -24.42 -6.31 4.93
CA PRO A 83 -25.66 -6.00 4.22
C PRO A 83 -26.51 -7.23 3.96
N GLU A 84 -27.82 -7.01 3.82
CA GLU A 84 -28.71 -8.00 3.24
C GLU A 84 -28.46 -8.06 1.72
N GLU A 85 -28.11 -9.24 1.23
CA GLU A 85 -27.83 -9.47 -0.19
C GLU A 85 -29.06 -10.09 -0.89
N SER A 86 -29.39 -9.59 -2.08
CA SER A 86 -30.44 -10.18 -2.91
C SER A 86 -30.02 -11.55 -3.46
N PRO A 87 -31.00 -12.44 -3.77
CA PRO A 87 -30.70 -13.79 -4.26
C PRO A 87 -29.91 -13.85 -5.57
N ASP A 88 -29.89 -12.77 -6.35
CA ASP A 88 -29.11 -12.64 -7.59
C ASP A 88 -27.73 -12.03 -7.37
N GLY A 89 -27.35 -11.74 -6.11
CA GLY A 89 -26.05 -11.21 -5.75
C GLY A 89 -25.76 -9.78 -6.22
N LYS A 90 -26.80 -9.02 -6.60
CA LYS A 90 -26.61 -7.69 -7.20
C LYS A 90 -27.04 -6.51 -6.33
N THR A 91 -27.87 -6.76 -5.33
CA THR A 91 -28.41 -5.68 -4.50
C THR A 91 -28.06 -5.91 -3.04
N PHE A 92 -27.47 -4.89 -2.44
CA PHE A 92 -27.00 -4.88 -1.05
C PHE A 92 -27.78 -3.81 -0.27
N THR A 93 -28.43 -4.20 0.81
CA THR A 93 -29.14 -3.26 1.71
C THR A 93 -28.36 -3.12 3.00
N PHE A 94 -27.84 -1.91 3.25
CA PHE A 94 -27.09 -1.59 4.46
C PHE A 94 -27.97 -0.84 5.45
N HIS A 95 -27.93 -1.26 6.71
CA HIS A 95 -28.51 -0.55 7.84
C HIS A 95 -27.40 0.15 8.62
N LEU A 96 -27.50 1.46 8.79
CA LEU A 96 -26.48 2.26 9.48
C LEU A 96 -26.72 2.29 10.98
N ARG A 97 -25.63 2.27 11.76
CA ARG A 97 -25.66 2.54 13.19
C ARG A 97 -26.20 3.93 13.45
N GLN A 98 -27.18 4.06 14.34
CA GLN A 98 -27.68 5.37 14.77
C GLN A 98 -26.69 6.01 15.75
N GLY A 99 -26.61 7.34 15.72
CA GLY A 99 -25.76 8.11 16.63
C GLY A 99 -24.29 8.18 16.21
N VAL A 100 -23.89 7.61 15.07
CA VAL A 100 -22.56 7.83 14.47
C VAL A 100 -22.43 9.30 14.06
N LYS A 101 -21.32 9.94 14.42
CA LYS A 101 -21.13 11.37 14.21
C LYS A 101 -19.83 11.68 13.50
N PHE A 102 -19.85 12.67 12.63
CA PHE A 102 -18.65 13.38 12.24
C PHE A 102 -18.04 14.13 13.43
N GLN A 103 -16.76 14.45 13.37
CA GLN A 103 -16.05 15.09 14.48
C GLN A 103 -16.58 16.47 14.87
N ASN A 104 -17.33 17.16 13.97
CA ASN A 104 -18.07 18.38 14.28
C ASN A 104 -19.35 18.14 15.10
N GLY A 105 -19.74 16.87 15.32
CA GLY A 105 -20.92 16.46 16.07
C GLY A 105 -22.19 16.23 15.24
N ARG A 106 -22.18 16.49 13.92
CA ARG A 106 -23.30 16.15 13.02
C ARG A 106 -23.42 14.65 12.87
N GLU A 107 -24.64 14.13 12.93
CA GLU A 107 -24.89 12.70 12.76
C GLU A 107 -24.78 12.29 11.28
N VAL A 108 -24.16 11.12 11.05
CA VAL A 108 -24.05 10.49 9.72
C VAL A 108 -25.39 9.90 9.31
N LYS A 109 -25.75 10.09 8.05
CA LYS A 109 -26.97 9.56 7.43
C LYS A 109 -26.66 8.81 6.14
N ALA A 110 -27.57 7.99 5.65
CA ALA A 110 -27.45 7.27 4.39
C ALA A 110 -27.19 8.22 3.18
N ALA A 111 -27.76 9.43 3.23
CA ALA A 111 -27.54 10.45 2.22
C ALA A 111 -26.08 10.94 2.16
N ASP A 112 -25.30 10.83 3.25
CA ASP A 112 -23.91 11.23 3.26
C ASP A 112 -23.04 10.25 2.46
N PHE A 113 -23.34 8.95 2.52
CA PHE A 113 -22.68 7.94 1.68
C PHE A 113 -22.99 8.17 0.20
N LYS A 114 -24.26 8.42 -0.14
CA LYS A 114 -24.64 8.75 -1.52
C LYS A 114 -23.86 9.97 -2.01
N TYR A 115 -23.82 11.04 -1.25
CA TYR A 115 -23.06 12.25 -1.56
C TYR A 115 -21.57 11.94 -1.77
N SER A 116 -20.96 11.16 -0.86
CA SER A 116 -19.52 10.84 -0.91
C SER A 116 -19.15 10.09 -2.18
N TRP A 117 -19.95 9.09 -2.56
CA TRP A 117 -19.72 8.29 -3.76
C TRP A 117 -20.03 9.05 -5.05
N GLU A 118 -21.11 9.85 -5.07
CA GLU A 118 -21.39 10.74 -6.19
C GLU A 118 -20.27 11.75 -6.38
N ARG A 119 -19.77 12.33 -5.29
CA ARG A 119 -18.60 13.22 -5.35
C ARG A 119 -17.36 12.51 -5.88
N ALA A 120 -17.06 11.31 -5.42
CA ALA A 120 -15.90 10.55 -5.90
C ALA A 120 -16.00 10.25 -7.41
N CYS A 121 -17.21 9.97 -7.92
CA CYS A 121 -17.47 9.72 -9.34
C CYS A 121 -17.68 10.99 -10.18
N ASP A 122 -17.69 12.17 -9.57
CA ASP A 122 -17.78 13.43 -10.32
C ASP A 122 -16.44 13.72 -11.02
N PRO A 123 -16.40 13.90 -12.36
CA PRO A 123 -15.16 14.26 -13.06
C PRO A 123 -14.45 15.49 -12.50
N ALA A 124 -15.20 16.44 -11.92
CA ALA A 124 -14.64 17.63 -11.30
C ALA A 124 -13.80 17.34 -10.04
N THR A 125 -13.99 16.18 -9.40
CA THR A 125 -13.20 15.74 -8.25
C THR A 125 -11.81 15.26 -8.68
N GLY A 126 -11.67 14.70 -9.90
CA GLY A 126 -10.41 14.20 -10.41
C GLY A 126 -9.91 12.93 -9.69
N SER A 127 -10.85 12.08 -9.24
CA SER A 127 -10.50 10.80 -8.63
C SER A 127 -9.91 9.85 -9.67
N THR A 128 -8.77 9.26 -9.35
CA THR A 128 -8.13 8.20 -10.15
C THR A 128 -8.49 6.80 -9.65
N THR A 129 -9.31 6.71 -8.59
CA THR A 129 -9.65 5.45 -7.94
C THR A 129 -11.14 5.12 -8.02
N ALA A 130 -11.99 6.12 -8.29
CA ALA A 130 -13.45 5.91 -8.26
C ALA A 130 -13.94 4.90 -9.29
N ALA A 131 -13.35 4.81 -10.48
CA ALA A 131 -13.69 3.81 -11.47
C ALA A 131 -13.42 2.40 -10.94
N THR A 132 -12.28 2.17 -10.33
CA THR A 132 -11.88 0.88 -9.77
C THR A 132 -12.78 0.44 -8.61
N TYR A 133 -13.09 1.34 -7.65
CA TYR A 133 -13.74 0.95 -6.39
C TYR A 133 -15.26 1.13 -6.40
N LEU A 134 -15.78 2.06 -7.18
CA LEU A 134 -17.22 2.37 -7.24
C LEU A 134 -17.84 2.08 -8.62
N GLY A 135 -17.03 1.80 -9.65
CA GLY A 135 -17.49 1.59 -11.03
C GLY A 135 -18.46 0.44 -11.20
N ASP A 136 -18.43 -0.57 -10.32
CA ASP A 136 -19.37 -1.69 -10.32
C ASP A 136 -20.81 -1.27 -10.00
N ILE A 137 -21.02 -0.11 -9.36
CA ILE A 137 -22.35 0.38 -8.99
C ILE A 137 -23.08 0.90 -10.22
N VAL A 138 -24.31 0.45 -10.45
CA VAL A 138 -25.14 0.85 -11.59
C VAL A 138 -25.23 2.37 -11.71
N GLY A 139 -24.81 2.90 -12.85
CA GLY A 139 -24.80 4.33 -13.15
C GLY A 139 -23.54 5.08 -12.67
N ALA A 140 -22.60 4.43 -11.99
CA ALA A 140 -21.33 5.07 -11.60
C ALA A 140 -20.47 5.41 -12.83
N GLU A 141 -20.35 4.51 -13.79
CA GLU A 141 -19.64 4.77 -15.07
C GLU A 141 -20.24 5.93 -15.87
N ASP A 142 -21.58 6.07 -15.86
CA ASP A 142 -22.23 7.20 -16.51
C ASP A 142 -21.90 8.53 -15.82
N MET A 143 -21.77 8.50 -14.50
CA MET A 143 -21.37 9.67 -13.72
C MET A 143 -19.90 10.02 -13.93
N LEU A 144 -19.00 9.04 -13.87
CA LEU A 144 -17.56 9.18 -14.17
C LEU A 144 -17.33 9.79 -15.57
N ALA A 145 -18.16 9.40 -16.53
CA ALA A 145 -18.10 9.96 -17.88
C ALA A 145 -18.81 11.33 -18.03
N GLY A 146 -19.34 11.91 -16.94
CA GLY A 146 -20.05 13.19 -16.95
C GLY A 146 -21.42 13.13 -17.66
N ARG A 147 -21.99 11.94 -17.91
CA ARG A 147 -23.27 11.77 -18.59
C ARG A 147 -24.48 11.95 -17.66
N THR A 148 -24.29 11.75 -16.36
CA THR A 148 -25.32 11.92 -15.32
C THR A 148 -24.78 12.76 -14.15
N GLN A 149 -25.69 13.22 -13.27
CA GLN A 149 -25.33 13.96 -12.07
C GLN A 149 -25.58 13.16 -10.78
N GLY A 150 -25.75 11.84 -10.91
CA GLY A 150 -25.96 10.97 -9.77
C GLY A 150 -25.86 9.50 -10.16
N ILE A 151 -25.57 8.67 -9.17
CA ILE A 151 -25.41 7.22 -9.30
C ILE A 151 -26.77 6.56 -9.08
N SER A 152 -27.38 6.03 -10.15
CA SER A 152 -28.74 5.45 -10.08
C SER A 152 -28.84 4.20 -9.21
N GLY A 153 -27.75 3.44 -9.07
CA GLY A 153 -27.67 2.26 -8.23
C GLY A 153 -27.53 2.54 -6.74
N VAL A 154 -27.49 3.82 -6.31
CA VAL A 154 -27.42 4.18 -4.88
C VAL A 154 -28.74 4.84 -4.47
N GLU A 155 -29.54 4.14 -3.69
CA GLU A 155 -30.84 4.59 -3.21
C GLU A 155 -30.81 4.83 -1.69
N VAL A 156 -31.21 6.01 -1.27
CA VAL A 156 -31.47 6.34 0.14
C VAL A 156 -32.92 5.99 0.45
N LEU A 157 -33.16 4.90 1.19
CA LEU A 157 -34.50 4.45 1.52
C LEU A 157 -35.08 5.25 2.71
N ASP A 158 -34.21 5.55 3.67
CA ASP A 158 -34.49 6.42 4.82
C ASP A 158 -33.15 6.95 5.37
N ASP A 159 -33.18 7.67 6.50
CA ASP A 159 -31.99 8.28 7.12
C ASP A 159 -30.87 7.26 7.42
N TYR A 160 -31.21 5.99 7.64
CA TYR A 160 -30.28 4.96 8.09
C TYR A 160 -30.26 3.70 7.20
N THR A 161 -30.95 3.74 6.06
CA THR A 161 -31.01 2.60 5.15
C THR A 161 -30.57 3.01 3.75
N LEU A 162 -29.48 2.39 3.30
CA LEU A 162 -28.89 2.59 1.98
C LEU A 162 -29.00 1.30 1.17
N ARG A 163 -29.54 1.38 -0.03
CA ARG A 163 -29.56 0.28 -1.00
C ARG A 163 -28.57 0.55 -2.12
N VAL A 164 -27.75 -0.45 -2.42
CA VAL A 164 -26.74 -0.37 -3.49
C VAL A 164 -26.97 -1.51 -4.48
N THR A 165 -27.05 -1.18 -5.76
CA THR A 165 -27.21 -2.16 -6.85
C THR A 165 -25.99 -2.10 -7.76
N ILE A 166 -25.37 -3.27 -8.02
CA ILE A 166 -24.23 -3.44 -8.92
C ILE A 166 -24.64 -4.10 -10.24
N ASP A 167 -23.82 -3.92 -11.25
CA ASP A 167 -24.03 -4.39 -12.63
C ASP A 167 -24.06 -5.92 -12.75
N ALA A 168 -23.20 -6.61 -11.99
CA ALA A 168 -23.07 -8.07 -11.96
C ALA A 168 -22.79 -8.56 -10.53
N PRO A 169 -23.05 -9.85 -10.20
CA PRO A 169 -22.76 -10.40 -8.89
C PRO A 169 -21.24 -10.57 -8.72
N LYS A 170 -20.59 -9.67 -8.00
CA LYS A 170 -19.14 -9.64 -7.80
C LYS A 170 -18.79 -9.96 -6.36
N ALA A 171 -18.08 -11.08 -6.13
CA ALA A 171 -17.77 -11.59 -4.80
C ALA A 171 -16.89 -10.64 -3.97
N TYR A 172 -16.09 -9.81 -4.64
CA TYR A 172 -15.16 -8.84 -4.07
C TYR A 172 -15.78 -7.42 -3.88
N PHE A 173 -17.07 -7.24 -4.15
CA PHE A 173 -17.68 -5.91 -4.08
C PHE A 173 -17.58 -5.27 -2.68
N LEU A 174 -17.81 -6.05 -1.63
CA LEU A 174 -17.70 -5.54 -0.26
C LEU A 174 -16.25 -5.19 0.12
N ASP A 175 -15.27 -5.92 -0.42
CA ASP A 175 -13.84 -5.62 -0.23
C ASP A 175 -13.49 -4.24 -0.82
N LYS A 176 -14.02 -3.91 -2.01
CA LYS A 176 -13.87 -2.58 -2.62
C LYS A 176 -14.44 -1.46 -1.75
N LEU A 177 -15.54 -1.72 -1.02
CA LEU A 177 -16.16 -0.73 -0.13
C LEU A 177 -15.35 -0.49 1.17
N ALA A 178 -14.37 -1.34 1.48
CA ALA A 178 -13.42 -1.10 2.57
C ALA A 178 -12.27 -0.16 2.20
N TYR A 179 -12.14 0.20 0.92
CA TYR A 179 -11.12 1.12 0.44
C TYR A 179 -11.52 2.59 0.67
N PRO A 180 -10.56 3.50 0.93
CA PRO A 180 -10.82 4.90 1.28
C PRO A 180 -11.78 5.65 0.35
N THR A 181 -11.76 5.41 -0.95
CA THR A 181 -12.66 6.06 -1.93
C THR A 181 -14.15 5.88 -1.59
N ALA A 182 -14.49 4.78 -0.89
CA ALA A 182 -15.87 4.49 -0.47
C ALA A 182 -16.21 5.06 0.93
N PHE A 183 -15.29 5.74 1.61
CA PHE A 183 -15.52 6.30 2.94
C PHE A 183 -16.42 7.52 2.91
N VAL A 184 -17.14 7.73 4.02
CA VAL A 184 -18.06 8.86 4.16
C VAL A 184 -17.34 10.14 4.51
N VAL A 185 -17.70 11.24 3.84
CA VAL A 185 -17.20 12.59 4.11
C VAL A 185 -18.35 13.56 4.44
N ASP A 186 -18.08 14.54 5.30
CA ASP A 186 -19.05 15.59 5.58
C ASP A 186 -19.10 16.61 4.44
N ARG A 187 -20.26 16.73 3.80
CA ARG A 187 -20.49 17.67 2.71
C ARG A 187 -20.12 19.11 3.08
N ALA A 188 -20.48 19.57 4.28
CA ALA A 188 -20.19 20.92 4.72
C ALA A 188 -18.68 21.16 4.88
N ASN A 189 -17.92 20.13 5.29
CA ASN A 189 -16.48 20.22 5.35
C ASN A 189 -15.87 20.27 3.94
N VAL A 190 -16.30 19.39 3.02
CA VAL A 190 -15.84 19.39 1.63
C VAL A 190 -16.10 20.73 0.95
N GLU A 191 -17.28 21.31 1.12
CA GLU A 191 -17.68 22.60 0.54
C GLU A 191 -17.01 23.81 1.21
N SER A 192 -16.24 23.63 2.29
CA SER A 192 -15.52 24.72 2.97
C SER A 192 -14.37 25.31 2.15
N GLY A 193 -13.88 24.61 1.12
CA GLY A 193 -12.87 25.09 0.19
C GLY A 193 -11.98 24.00 -0.40
N GLN A 194 -11.15 24.36 -1.38
CA GLN A 194 -10.30 23.45 -2.14
C GLN A 194 -9.38 22.59 -1.25
N TYR A 195 -8.92 23.09 -0.11
CA TYR A 195 -8.00 22.40 0.80
C TYR A 195 -8.69 21.92 2.08
N TRP A 196 -10.00 21.59 2.01
CA TRP A 196 -10.80 21.10 3.14
C TRP A 196 -10.14 19.94 3.89
N TRP A 197 -9.47 19.05 3.15
CA TRP A 197 -8.77 17.88 3.67
C TRP A 197 -7.54 18.23 4.54
N ARG A 198 -7.10 19.49 4.59
CA ARG A 198 -6.11 19.99 5.57
C ARG A 198 -6.71 20.16 6.97
N GLN A 199 -8.04 20.17 7.07
CA GLN A 199 -8.80 20.19 8.32
C GLN A 199 -9.99 19.24 8.16
N PRO A 200 -9.73 17.94 8.03
CA PRO A 200 -10.77 16.95 7.75
C PRO A 200 -11.70 16.79 8.95
N ASP A 201 -12.97 16.58 8.65
CA ASP A 201 -14.03 16.27 9.60
C ASP A 201 -14.54 14.85 9.33
N GLY A 202 -13.84 13.87 9.88
CA GLY A 202 -14.10 12.45 9.65
C GLY A 202 -14.96 11.81 10.74
N THR A 203 -14.99 10.48 10.72
CA THR A 203 -15.78 9.63 11.62
C THR A 203 -14.92 8.65 12.41
N GLY A 204 -13.61 8.60 12.14
CA GLY A 204 -12.68 7.62 12.65
C GLY A 204 -12.30 7.77 14.13
N PRO A 205 -11.49 6.82 14.65
CA PRO A 205 -11.04 6.79 16.04
C PRO A 205 -10.12 7.95 16.41
N PHE A 206 -9.47 8.57 15.43
CA PHE A 206 -8.63 9.73 15.60
C PHE A 206 -9.09 10.88 14.70
N LYS A 207 -8.67 12.11 15.05
CA LYS A 207 -8.86 13.32 14.24
C LYS A 207 -7.55 14.06 14.08
N LEU A 208 -7.43 14.79 12.98
CA LEU A 208 -6.28 15.64 12.74
C LEU A 208 -6.25 16.78 13.77
N LYS A 209 -5.14 16.90 14.50
CA LYS A 209 -4.89 17.99 15.44
C LYS A 209 -3.99 19.06 14.85
N GLU A 210 -2.93 18.64 14.16
CA GLU A 210 -1.93 19.51 13.58
C GLU A 210 -1.30 18.85 12.36
N TRP A 211 -1.02 19.63 11.33
CA TRP A 211 -0.20 19.21 10.21
C TRP A 211 0.69 20.34 9.72
N THR A 212 1.98 20.21 10.01
CA THR A 212 3.04 21.06 9.47
C THR A 212 3.83 20.24 8.46
N PRO A 213 3.67 20.49 7.13
CA PRO A 213 4.35 19.72 6.09
C PRO A 213 5.86 19.61 6.34
N GLU A 214 6.44 18.47 5.98
CA GLU A 214 7.86 18.15 6.14
C GLU A 214 8.40 18.20 7.57
N GLN A 215 7.56 18.47 8.56
CA GLN A 215 7.95 18.51 9.98
C GLN A 215 7.22 17.48 10.80
N ARG A 216 5.90 17.61 10.95
CA ARG A 216 5.10 16.67 11.73
C ARG A 216 3.62 16.72 11.39
N LEU A 217 2.95 15.58 11.62
CA LEU A 217 1.51 15.46 11.65
C LEU A 217 1.11 14.84 12.98
N VAL A 218 0.07 15.37 13.61
CA VAL A 218 -0.42 14.90 14.91
C VAL A 218 -1.89 14.53 14.78
N LEU A 219 -2.21 13.29 15.10
CA LEU A 219 -3.58 12.84 15.31
C LEU A 219 -3.86 12.81 16.82
N GLU A 220 -5.08 13.16 17.22
CA GLU A 220 -5.56 13.02 18.59
C GLU A 220 -6.80 12.15 18.64
N ARG A 221 -7.00 11.43 19.73
CA ARG A 221 -8.16 10.56 19.94
C ARG A 221 -9.47 11.33 19.78
N SER A 222 -10.37 10.77 18.97
CA SER A 222 -11.75 11.27 18.89
C SER A 222 -12.51 10.93 20.19
N GLN A 223 -13.16 11.94 20.79
CA GLN A 223 -13.96 11.76 22.00
C GLN A 223 -15.40 11.30 21.71
N ILE A 224 -15.77 11.27 20.44
CA ILE A 224 -17.13 10.96 19.99
C ILE A 224 -17.17 9.79 19.00
N TYR A 225 -16.06 9.04 18.92
CA TYR A 225 -16.00 7.84 18.10
C TYR A 225 -17.07 6.83 18.54
N TYR A 226 -17.77 6.22 17.58
CA TYR A 226 -18.88 5.32 17.83
C TYR A 226 -18.46 3.89 18.24
N GLY A 227 -17.21 3.53 17.93
CA GLY A 227 -16.59 2.26 18.32
C GLY A 227 -15.96 2.32 19.71
N GLU A 228 -15.11 1.34 20.02
CA GLU A 228 -14.30 1.39 21.24
C GLU A 228 -13.33 2.56 21.18
N PRO A 229 -13.23 3.38 22.24
CA PRO A 229 -12.31 4.49 22.26
C PRO A 229 -10.85 4.02 22.08
N ALA A 230 -10.11 4.65 21.18
CA ALA A 230 -8.68 4.39 21.02
C ALA A 230 -7.95 4.53 22.37
N LYS A 231 -7.00 3.65 22.64
CA LYS A 231 -6.22 3.67 23.89
C LYS A 231 -5.15 4.76 23.89
N LEU A 232 -4.60 5.09 22.72
CA LEU A 232 -3.68 6.22 22.55
C LEU A 232 -4.44 7.55 22.70
N GLU A 233 -3.77 8.55 23.27
CA GLU A 233 -4.26 9.93 23.31
C GLU A 233 -3.88 10.68 22.04
N GLN A 234 -2.66 10.41 21.53
CA GLN A 234 -2.12 11.04 20.35
C GLN A 234 -1.18 10.09 19.58
N ILE A 235 -1.10 10.32 18.29
CA ILE A 235 -0.11 9.74 17.39
C ILE A 235 0.64 10.91 16.76
N VAL A 236 1.96 10.92 16.90
CA VAL A 236 2.84 11.95 16.37
C VAL A 236 3.69 11.36 15.26
N TYR A 237 3.49 11.79 14.04
CA TYR A 237 4.33 11.43 12.92
C TYR A 237 5.40 12.51 12.70
N LEU A 238 6.66 12.12 12.76
CA LEU A 238 7.80 12.97 12.43
C LEU A 238 8.11 12.82 10.95
N LEU A 239 7.92 13.89 10.17
CA LEU A 239 7.95 13.86 8.70
C LEU A 239 9.30 14.23 8.09
N SER A 240 10.38 14.13 8.85
CA SER A 240 11.73 14.47 8.38
C SER A 240 12.78 13.60 9.04
N GLY A 241 13.99 13.63 8.51
CA GLY A 241 15.13 12.88 9.05
C GLY A 241 15.13 11.42 8.64
N GLU A 242 16.02 10.64 9.22
CA GLU A 242 16.23 9.24 8.91
C GLU A 242 15.58 8.37 10.01
N SER A 243 14.80 7.38 9.61
CA SER A 243 13.92 6.58 10.46
C SER A 243 14.68 5.83 11.57
N MET A 244 15.71 5.05 11.20
CA MET A 244 16.46 4.22 12.15
C MET A 244 17.23 5.06 13.18
N GLY A 245 17.87 6.16 12.75
CA GLY A 245 18.58 7.06 13.66
C GLY A 245 17.67 7.75 14.67
N ARG A 246 16.40 8.03 14.31
CA ARG A 246 15.39 8.52 15.25
C ARG A 246 14.98 7.45 16.25
N TYR A 247 14.83 6.22 15.79
CA TYR A 247 14.48 5.08 16.63
C TYR A 247 15.58 4.79 17.67
N GLU A 248 16.85 4.78 17.25
CA GLU A 248 18.00 4.59 18.15
C GLU A 248 18.07 5.66 19.23
N LYS A 249 17.79 6.93 18.89
CA LYS A 249 17.72 8.05 19.82
C LYS A 249 16.47 8.02 20.72
N GLY A 250 15.53 7.12 20.45
CA GLY A 250 14.25 7.06 21.12
C GLY A 250 13.30 8.22 20.79
N GLU A 251 13.47 8.86 19.65
CA GLU A 251 12.56 9.91 19.15
C GLU A 251 11.31 9.28 18.52
N THR A 252 11.41 8.08 17.95
CA THR A 252 10.30 7.26 17.45
C THR A 252 10.21 5.93 18.17
N ASP A 253 9.03 5.34 18.15
CA ASP A 253 8.69 4.13 18.88
C ASP A 253 8.65 2.89 17.98
N VAL A 254 8.55 3.11 16.67
CA VAL A 254 8.57 2.09 15.61
C VAL A 254 9.46 2.57 14.48
N THR A 255 10.14 1.63 13.79
CA THR A 255 10.92 1.91 12.60
C THR A 255 10.95 0.71 11.65
N LEU A 256 11.10 0.96 10.35
CA LEU A 256 11.38 -0.08 9.36
C LEU A 256 12.84 -0.53 9.46
N VAL A 257 13.10 -1.81 9.21
CA VAL A 257 14.44 -2.41 9.15
C VAL A 257 14.87 -2.48 7.69
N SER A 258 15.98 -1.83 7.37
CA SER A 258 16.60 -1.95 6.06
C SER A 258 17.57 -3.14 5.97
N THR A 259 18.00 -3.49 4.76
CA THR A 259 19.02 -4.52 4.52
C THR A 259 20.34 -4.26 5.25
N SER A 260 20.61 -3.02 5.65
CA SER A 260 21.83 -2.67 6.41
C SER A 260 21.75 -3.07 7.88
N TYR A 261 20.56 -3.21 8.43
CA TYR A 261 20.33 -3.50 9.85
C TYR A 261 19.77 -4.89 10.12
N ILE A 262 19.38 -5.65 9.06
CA ILE A 262 18.70 -6.94 9.23
C ILE A 262 19.56 -7.97 9.98
N ASP A 263 20.87 -8.00 9.71
CA ASP A 263 21.78 -8.96 10.37
C ASP A 263 21.81 -8.69 11.89
N GLU A 264 21.88 -7.41 12.30
CA GLU A 264 21.86 -7.04 13.71
C GLU A 264 20.49 -7.29 14.35
N ALA A 265 19.40 -6.96 13.64
CA ALA A 265 18.04 -7.15 14.15
C ALA A 265 17.67 -8.65 14.26
N SER A 266 18.26 -9.52 13.43
CA SER A 266 18.02 -10.96 13.44
C SER A 266 18.94 -11.72 14.39
N ASP A 267 20.03 -11.12 14.88
CA ASP A 267 20.94 -11.75 15.83
C ASP A 267 20.28 -11.90 17.20
N GLU A 268 20.08 -13.14 17.66
CA GLU A 268 19.49 -13.46 18.97
C GLU A 268 20.26 -12.81 20.15
N ALA A 269 21.54 -12.49 19.98
CA ALA A 269 22.34 -11.78 20.97
C ALA A 269 22.10 -10.26 20.99
N SER A 270 21.47 -9.72 19.95
CA SER A 270 21.19 -8.29 19.85
C SER A 270 19.94 -7.90 20.65
N PRO A 271 19.96 -6.77 21.36
CA PRO A 271 18.75 -6.20 21.98
C PRO A 271 17.64 -5.88 20.96
N LEU A 272 17.97 -5.69 19.69
CA LEU A 272 17.01 -5.41 18.62
C LEU A 272 16.18 -6.63 18.25
N HIS A 273 16.72 -7.84 18.44
CA HIS A 273 16.01 -9.09 18.12
C HIS A 273 14.66 -9.20 18.85
N LEU A 274 14.60 -8.80 20.13
CA LEU A 274 13.37 -8.83 20.92
C LEU A 274 12.35 -7.74 20.51
N GLN A 275 12.75 -6.85 19.63
CA GLN A 275 11.92 -5.74 19.12
C GLN A 275 11.48 -5.99 17.67
N LEU A 276 12.08 -6.99 17.00
CA LEU A 276 11.81 -7.32 15.61
C LEU A 276 10.46 -8.01 15.46
N ALA A 277 9.63 -7.46 14.60
CA ALA A 277 8.42 -8.09 14.09
C ALA A 277 8.49 -8.20 12.57
N ILE A 278 8.04 -9.33 12.03
CA ILE A 278 8.06 -9.62 10.59
C ILE A 278 6.64 -10.00 10.17
N THR A 279 6.12 -9.30 9.17
CA THR A 279 4.80 -9.56 8.60
C THR A 279 4.92 -9.72 7.10
N PRO A 280 4.52 -10.86 6.49
CA PRO A 280 4.42 -10.97 5.04
C PRO A 280 3.50 -9.89 4.47
N GLU A 281 3.82 -9.40 3.29
CA GLU A 281 3.03 -8.38 2.61
C GLU A 281 2.36 -8.99 1.37
N LEU A 282 1.09 -8.70 1.15
CA LEU A 282 0.40 -9.06 -0.09
C LEU A 282 0.82 -8.10 -1.20
N SER A 283 2.07 -8.25 -1.66
CA SER A 283 2.66 -7.37 -2.66
C SER A 283 3.42 -8.12 -3.74
N LEU A 284 3.61 -7.45 -4.87
CA LEU A 284 4.46 -7.88 -5.96
C LEU A 284 5.33 -6.71 -6.40
N TYR A 285 6.64 -6.90 -6.42
CA TYR A 285 7.59 -5.97 -7.03
C TYR A 285 8.06 -6.52 -8.38
N TYR A 286 8.04 -5.69 -9.42
CA TYR A 286 8.27 -6.13 -10.78
C TYR A 286 8.91 -5.06 -11.66
N ILE A 287 9.47 -5.50 -12.78
CA ILE A 287 9.77 -4.62 -13.91
C ILE A 287 8.72 -4.85 -14.99
N GLY A 288 7.95 -3.81 -15.30
CA GLY A 288 6.94 -3.83 -16.34
C GLY A 288 7.55 -3.55 -17.71
N PHE A 289 6.99 -4.19 -18.74
CA PHE A 289 7.31 -3.96 -20.14
C PHE A 289 6.16 -3.23 -20.81
N ASN A 290 6.45 -2.18 -21.57
CA ASN A 290 5.46 -1.56 -22.43
C ASN A 290 5.24 -2.45 -23.67
N THR A 291 4.19 -3.27 -23.65
CA THR A 291 3.96 -4.29 -24.68
C THR A 291 3.55 -3.70 -26.04
N ALA A 292 3.21 -2.41 -26.09
CA ALA A 292 2.92 -1.70 -27.34
C ALA A 292 4.18 -1.10 -27.99
N LYS A 293 5.33 -1.07 -27.28
CA LYS A 293 6.58 -0.48 -27.79
C LYS A 293 7.63 -1.52 -28.17
N PRO A 294 8.39 -1.31 -29.28
CA PRO A 294 9.62 -2.05 -29.51
C PRO A 294 10.65 -1.81 -28.37
N PRO A 295 11.38 -2.85 -27.92
CA PRO A 295 11.37 -4.21 -28.45
C PRO A 295 10.35 -5.12 -27.76
N PHE A 296 9.59 -4.65 -26.77
CA PHE A 296 8.73 -5.44 -25.90
C PHE A 296 7.34 -5.75 -26.52
N ASP A 297 7.09 -5.30 -27.74
CA ASP A 297 5.99 -5.78 -28.59
C ASP A 297 6.21 -7.21 -29.12
N ASP A 298 7.41 -7.79 -28.90
CA ASP A 298 7.72 -9.20 -29.20
C ASP A 298 7.78 -10.02 -27.88
N VAL A 299 6.88 -10.97 -27.71
CA VAL A 299 6.82 -11.82 -26.52
C VAL A 299 8.11 -12.61 -26.27
N ASN A 300 8.85 -12.99 -27.32
CA ASN A 300 10.11 -13.69 -27.17
C ASN A 300 11.17 -12.80 -26.51
N ILE A 301 11.15 -11.50 -26.78
CA ILE A 301 12.05 -10.54 -26.12
C ILE A 301 11.66 -10.40 -24.65
N ARG A 302 10.38 -10.23 -24.30
CA ARG A 302 9.94 -10.13 -22.91
C ARG A 302 10.36 -11.36 -22.11
N ARG A 303 10.08 -12.56 -22.63
CA ARG A 303 10.49 -13.84 -22.02
C ARG A 303 12.01 -13.95 -21.88
N ALA A 304 12.77 -13.53 -22.89
CA ALA A 304 14.23 -13.56 -22.84
C ALA A 304 14.79 -12.65 -21.73
N PHE A 305 14.22 -11.47 -21.56
CA PHE A 305 14.58 -10.55 -20.48
C PHE A 305 14.27 -11.13 -19.10
N CYS A 306 13.14 -11.83 -18.94
CA CYS A 306 12.82 -12.53 -17.69
C CYS A 306 13.81 -13.66 -17.40
N LEU A 307 14.10 -14.52 -18.37
CA LEU A 307 14.99 -15.68 -18.22
C LEU A 307 16.47 -15.31 -18.02
N ALA A 308 16.85 -14.06 -18.32
CA ALA A 308 18.24 -13.61 -18.20
C ALA A 308 18.59 -13.02 -16.82
N VAL A 309 17.64 -12.94 -15.89
CA VAL A 309 17.83 -12.39 -14.53
C VAL A 309 17.85 -13.48 -13.49
N ASP A 310 18.92 -13.55 -12.68
CA ASP A 310 19.04 -14.46 -11.53
C ASP A 310 18.33 -13.88 -10.31
N LYS A 311 16.99 -14.08 -10.24
CA LYS A 311 16.16 -13.62 -9.11
C LYS A 311 16.60 -14.22 -7.78
N GLN A 312 17.06 -15.48 -7.78
CA GLN A 312 17.51 -16.16 -6.56
C GLN A 312 18.73 -15.47 -5.96
N HIS A 313 19.69 -15.05 -6.80
CA HIS A 313 20.84 -14.27 -6.35
C HIS A 313 20.41 -12.92 -5.76
N ILE A 314 19.46 -12.24 -6.41
CA ILE A 314 18.93 -10.97 -5.93
C ILE A 314 18.29 -11.12 -4.55
N VAL A 315 17.40 -12.08 -4.38
CA VAL A 315 16.69 -12.31 -3.12
C VAL A 315 17.67 -12.70 -1.99
N LYS A 316 18.52 -13.70 -2.23
CA LYS A 316 19.39 -14.24 -1.17
C LYS A 316 20.56 -13.35 -0.81
N VAL A 317 21.23 -12.76 -1.82
CA VAL A 317 22.49 -12.04 -1.59
C VAL A 317 22.28 -10.55 -1.43
N ILE A 318 21.46 -9.95 -2.28
CA ILE A 318 21.28 -8.48 -2.28
C ILE A 318 20.21 -8.08 -1.26
N LEU A 319 19.08 -8.79 -1.23
CA LEU A 319 17.97 -8.52 -0.34
C LEU A 319 18.00 -9.34 0.96
N ARG A 320 19.03 -10.22 1.13
CA ARG A 320 19.32 -10.96 2.39
C ARG A 320 18.14 -11.77 2.91
N ASP A 321 17.40 -12.42 2.02
CA ASP A 321 16.19 -13.19 2.32
C ASP A 321 15.08 -12.37 3.05
N MET A 322 15.10 -11.03 2.96
CA MET A 322 14.02 -10.19 3.49
C MET A 322 12.74 -10.21 2.64
N VAL A 323 12.77 -10.87 1.50
CA VAL A 323 11.65 -10.99 0.55
C VAL A 323 11.60 -12.41 0.03
N SER A 324 10.48 -12.82 -0.57
CA SER A 324 10.39 -14.12 -1.25
C SER A 324 10.42 -13.96 -2.77
N GLU A 325 11.11 -14.86 -3.48
CA GLU A 325 11.14 -14.86 -4.94
C GLU A 325 9.73 -14.99 -5.51
N ALA A 326 9.41 -14.19 -6.54
CA ALA A 326 8.13 -14.26 -7.23
C ALA A 326 8.25 -15.05 -8.53
N ASP A 327 7.58 -16.19 -8.60
CA ASP A 327 7.41 -16.97 -9.83
C ASP A 327 6.14 -16.61 -10.60
N GLY A 328 5.14 -16.09 -9.89
CA GLY A 328 3.86 -15.63 -10.42
C GLY A 328 3.56 -14.18 -10.03
N ILE A 329 2.31 -13.83 -10.18
CA ILE A 329 1.75 -12.50 -9.90
C ILE A 329 1.17 -12.42 -8.49
N LEU A 330 0.43 -13.47 -8.07
CA LEU A 330 -0.24 -13.50 -6.79
C LEU A 330 0.77 -13.79 -5.65
N PRO A 331 0.78 -13.00 -4.57
CA PRO A 331 1.66 -13.23 -3.44
C PRO A 331 1.18 -14.39 -2.55
N PRO A 332 2.10 -15.03 -1.79
CA PRO A 332 1.75 -15.99 -0.75
C PRO A 332 0.75 -15.39 0.25
N GLY A 333 -0.31 -16.16 0.58
CA GLY A 333 -1.38 -15.69 1.46
C GLY A 333 -2.59 -15.10 0.71
N MET A 334 -2.44 -14.73 -0.56
CA MET A 334 -3.55 -14.32 -1.41
C MET A 334 -4.46 -15.53 -1.70
N PRO A 335 -5.80 -15.42 -1.59
CA PRO A 335 -6.69 -16.46 -2.09
C PRO A 335 -6.38 -16.80 -3.54
N GLY A 336 -6.27 -18.09 -3.86
CA GLY A 336 -5.90 -18.53 -5.23
C GLY A 336 -4.41 -18.57 -5.52
N TYR A 337 -3.54 -18.12 -4.61
CA TYR A 337 -2.10 -18.30 -4.74
C TYR A 337 -1.75 -19.76 -5.08
N ASN A 338 -0.87 -19.96 -6.04
CA ASN A 338 -0.48 -21.28 -6.54
C ASN A 338 1.05 -21.43 -6.53
N GLU A 339 1.56 -22.22 -5.58
CA GLU A 339 2.99 -22.53 -5.51
C GLU A 339 3.54 -23.27 -6.74
N SER A 340 2.64 -23.82 -7.58
CA SER A 340 3.01 -24.60 -8.76
C SER A 340 2.92 -23.79 -10.07
N VAL A 341 2.77 -22.47 -9.98
CA VAL A 341 2.80 -21.63 -11.19
C VAL A 341 4.16 -21.82 -11.90
N ALA A 342 4.10 -22.03 -13.22
CA ALA A 342 5.30 -22.25 -14.01
C ALA A 342 5.96 -20.90 -14.36
N GLY A 343 6.77 -20.39 -13.43
CA GLY A 343 7.49 -19.15 -13.61
C GLY A 343 8.60 -19.20 -14.65
N LEU A 344 8.99 -18.04 -15.17
CA LEU A 344 10.14 -17.87 -16.04
C LEU A 344 11.43 -17.80 -15.18
N THR A 345 11.97 -18.96 -14.85
CA THR A 345 13.19 -19.09 -14.04
C THR A 345 14.46 -18.86 -14.88
N TYR A 346 15.56 -18.46 -14.22
CA TYR A 346 16.84 -18.16 -14.88
C TYR A 346 17.32 -19.30 -15.81
N ASP A 347 17.37 -19.00 -17.12
CA ASP A 347 17.85 -19.93 -18.18
C ASP A 347 18.45 -19.11 -19.34
N LEU A 348 19.74 -18.92 -19.28
CA LEU A 348 20.48 -18.08 -20.25
C LEU A 348 20.47 -18.67 -21.66
N GLU A 349 20.52 -19.99 -21.80
CA GLU A 349 20.53 -20.62 -23.12
C GLU A 349 19.16 -20.42 -23.79
N LYS A 350 18.08 -20.63 -23.03
CA LYS A 350 16.72 -20.37 -23.49
C LYS A 350 16.48 -18.91 -23.83
N ALA A 351 17.02 -17.98 -23.04
CA ALA A 351 16.92 -16.54 -23.30
C ALA A 351 17.53 -16.19 -24.67
N LYS A 352 18.73 -16.71 -24.96
CA LYS A 352 19.40 -16.51 -26.26
C LYS A 352 18.63 -17.12 -27.43
N GLU A 353 18.08 -18.34 -27.25
CA GLU A 353 17.21 -18.99 -28.25
C GLU A 353 16.01 -18.12 -28.58
N LEU A 354 15.35 -17.53 -27.57
CA LEU A 354 14.19 -16.67 -27.76
C LEU A 354 14.55 -15.38 -28.53
N ILE A 355 15.69 -14.75 -28.20
CA ILE A 355 16.17 -13.59 -28.97
C ILE A 355 16.41 -13.98 -30.44
N ALA A 356 17.07 -15.13 -30.69
CA ALA A 356 17.28 -15.62 -32.04
C ALA A 356 15.96 -15.95 -32.80
N ALA A 357 14.93 -16.38 -32.08
CA ALA A 357 13.60 -16.63 -32.62
C ALA A 357 12.77 -15.36 -32.85
N SER A 358 13.10 -14.26 -32.16
CA SER A 358 12.41 -12.97 -32.24
C SER A 358 12.53 -12.32 -33.64
N LYS A 359 11.77 -11.27 -33.88
CA LYS A 359 11.91 -10.45 -35.10
C LYS A 359 13.29 -9.77 -35.21
N TYR A 360 14.02 -9.59 -34.10
CA TYR A 360 15.32 -8.94 -34.05
C TYR A 360 16.47 -9.89 -34.39
N LYS A 361 16.35 -11.20 -34.15
CA LYS A 361 17.35 -12.25 -34.43
C LYS A 361 18.64 -12.19 -33.60
N ASP A 362 19.04 -11.01 -33.13
CA ASP A 362 20.25 -10.78 -32.34
C ASP A 362 20.04 -9.60 -31.41
N ALA A 363 20.61 -9.66 -30.21
CA ALA A 363 20.48 -8.61 -29.20
C ALA A 363 21.07 -7.25 -29.66
N SER A 364 22.09 -7.27 -30.53
CA SER A 364 22.67 -6.06 -31.10
C SER A 364 21.72 -5.27 -32.02
N ASN A 365 20.63 -5.89 -32.46
CA ASN A 365 19.61 -5.26 -33.31
C ASN A 365 18.47 -4.64 -32.49
N LEU A 366 18.49 -4.80 -31.17
CA LEU A 366 17.47 -4.18 -30.32
C LEU A 366 17.60 -2.65 -30.33
N PRO A 367 16.49 -1.91 -30.35
CA PRO A 367 16.52 -0.46 -30.20
C PRO A 367 17.04 -0.07 -28.80
N PRO A 368 17.41 1.20 -28.59
CA PRO A 368 17.70 1.70 -27.24
C PRO A 368 16.54 1.41 -26.28
N ILE A 369 16.87 1.04 -25.06
CA ILE A 369 15.89 0.67 -24.03
C ILE A 369 16.09 1.60 -22.82
N THR A 370 15.01 2.23 -22.40
CA THR A 370 14.94 3.04 -21.18
C THR A 370 14.09 2.33 -20.14
N LEU A 371 14.61 2.25 -18.91
CA LEU A 371 13.88 1.81 -17.73
C LEU A 371 13.65 3.03 -16.83
N THR A 372 12.39 3.35 -16.58
CA THR A 372 12.02 4.45 -15.69
C THR A 372 11.73 3.93 -14.30
N SER A 373 12.23 4.62 -13.28
CA SER A 373 12.04 4.29 -11.86
C SER A 373 11.68 5.55 -11.09
N GLY A 374 10.72 5.45 -10.18
CA GLY A 374 10.45 6.51 -9.21
C GLY A 374 11.56 6.62 -8.17
N GLY A 375 11.79 7.83 -7.66
CA GLY A 375 12.72 8.11 -6.57
C GLY A 375 13.47 9.41 -6.75
N SER A 376 14.02 9.94 -5.66
CA SER A 376 14.83 11.15 -5.64
C SER A 376 16.32 10.82 -5.47
N GLY A 377 17.16 11.58 -6.13
CA GLY A 377 18.63 11.43 -6.07
C GLY A 377 19.19 10.56 -7.20
N ASN A 378 20.51 10.44 -7.29
CA ASN A 378 21.19 9.71 -8.38
C ASN A 378 21.53 8.26 -8.01
N SER A 379 20.79 7.65 -7.10
CA SER A 379 21.06 6.30 -6.58
C SER A 379 19.86 5.39 -6.82
N ILE A 380 20.04 4.39 -7.67
CA ILE A 380 19.05 3.33 -7.87
C ILE A 380 19.20 2.23 -6.80
N PRO A 381 18.13 1.47 -6.47
CA PRO A 381 18.23 0.32 -5.59
C PRO A 381 19.29 -0.69 -6.06
N ALA A 382 20.02 -1.29 -5.13
CA ALA A 382 21.10 -2.23 -5.45
C ALA A 382 20.63 -3.41 -6.31
N TYR A 383 19.44 -3.93 -6.05
CA TYR A 383 18.86 -5.02 -6.84
C TYR A 383 18.54 -4.62 -8.28
N LEU A 384 18.11 -3.37 -8.51
CA LEU A 384 17.91 -2.86 -9.88
C LEU A 384 19.25 -2.76 -10.64
N GLY A 385 20.30 -2.32 -9.94
CA GLY A 385 21.66 -2.33 -10.51
C GLY A 385 22.13 -3.73 -10.91
N ALA A 386 21.84 -4.75 -10.11
CA ALA A 386 22.15 -6.15 -10.41
C ALA A 386 21.38 -6.67 -11.63
N ILE A 387 20.10 -6.38 -11.74
CA ILE A 387 19.26 -6.76 -12.89
C ILE A 387 19.81 -6.18 -14.19
N ILE A 388 20.18 -4.90 -14.17
CA ILE A 388 20.79 -4.23 -15.34
C ILE A 388 22.11 -4.89 -15.71
N GLN A 389 22.92 -5.25 -14.71
CA GLN A 389 24.17 -5.96 -14.93
C GLN A 389 23.94 -7.35 -15.53
N ASP A 390 22.91 -8.08 -15.08
CA ASP A 390 22.52 -9.37 -15.65
C ASP A 390 22.18 -9.24 -17.14
N TRP A 391 21.34 -8.30 -17.53
CA TRP A 391 21.02 -8.06 -18.95
C TRP A 391 22.24 -7.70 -19.78
N GLN A 392 23.15 -6.87 -19.24
CA GLN A 392 24.38 -6.53 -19.93
C GLN A 392 25.31 -7.71 -20.11
N GLN A 393 25.51 -8.53 -19.05
CA GLN A 393 26.44 -9.66 -19.09
C GLN A 393 25.85 -10.85 -19.85
N ASN A 394 24.60 -11.14 -19.67
CA ASN A 394 23.93 -12.34 -20.17
C ASN A 394 23.43 -12.17 -21.61
N LEU A 395 22.92 -10.99 -21.96
CA LEU A 395 22.35 -10.70 -23.29
C LEU A 395 23.18 -9.71 -24.11
N GLY A 396 24.15 -9.01 -23.52
CA GLY A 396 24.87 -7.92 -24.18
C GLY A 396 24.03 -6.65 -24.38
N VAL A 397 22.94 -6.49 -23.64
CA VAL A 397 21.99 -5.38 -23.76
C VAL A 397 22.31 -4.31 -22.73
N ASN A 398 22.45 -3.05 -23.18
CA ASN A 398 22.57 -1.91 -22.29
C ASN A 398 21.19 -1.27 -22.08
N VAL A 399 20.78 -1.14 -20.82
CA VAL A 399 19.54 -0.46 -20.41
C VAL A 399 19.90 0.87 -19.77
N THR A 400 19.30 1.97 -20.25
CA THR A 400 19.43 3.29 -19.65
C THR A 400 18.41 3.47 -18.54
N VAL A 401 18.84 3.81 -17.33
CA VAL A 401 17.92 4.11 -16.24
C VAL A 401 17.59 5.60 -16.23
N ARG A 402 16.30 5.91 -16.17
CA ARG A 402 15.76 7.26 -15.96
C ARG A 402 15.05 7.29 -14.61
N GLN A 403 15.68 7.92 -13.62
CA GLN A 403 15.06 8.11 -12.32
C GLN A 403 14.28 9.43 -12.31
N LEU A 404 13.03 9.41 -11.88
CA LEU A 404 12.11 10.56 -11.86
C LEU A 404 11.55 10.75 -10.45
N GLU A 405 11.32 12.01 -10.06
CA GLU A 405 10.49 12.29 -8.87
C GLU A 405 9.10 11.66 -9.04
N MET A 406 8.42 11.36 -7.94
CA MET A 406 7.21 10.54 -7.97
C MET A 406 6.11 11.09 -8.90
N GLU A 407 5.89 12.39 -8.91
CA GLU A 407 4.89 13.03 -9.78
C GLU A 407 5.23 12.84 -11.26
N ASP A 408 6.49 13.11 -11.65
CA ASP A 408 6.97 12.91 -13.02
C ASP A 408 6.98 11.43 -13.41
N PHE A 409 7.25 10.55 -12.45
CA PHE A 409 7.21 9.10 -12.68
C PHE A 409 5.79 8.62 -12.99
N LEU A 410 4.80 9.03 -12.21
CA LEU A 410 3.40 8.69 -12.45
C LEU A 410 2.89 9.28 -13.78
N TYR A 411 3.31 10.50 -14.11
CA TYR A 411 3.02 11.09 -15.43
C TYR A 411 3.64 10.26 -16.56
N ASN A 412 4.90 9.83 -16.41
CA ASN A 412 5.55 8.98 -17.41
C ASN A 412 4.83 7.64 -17.59
N LEU A 413 4.40 7.00 -16.51
CA LEU A 413 3.67 5.72 -16.57
C LEU A 413 2.35 5.82 -17.37
N ASN A 414 1.68 6.97 -17.29
CA ASN A 414 0.37 7.14 -17.90
C ASN A 414 0.42 7.77 -19.31
N GLU A 415 1.33 8.70 -19.54
CA GLU A 415 1.33 9.54 -20.74
C GLU A 415 2.50 9.27 -21.68
N GLU A 416 3.75 9.34 -21.18
CA GLU A 416 4.95 9.21 -22.05
C GLU A 416 5.32 7.75 -22.31
N LYS A 417 5.20 6.89 -21.27
CA LYS A 417 5.38 5.43 -21.30
C LYS A 417 6.69 4.99 -21.96
N ASP A 418 7.77 4.96 -21.18
CA ASP A 418 9.05 4.38 -21.64
C ASP A 418 8.92 2.88 -21.96
N GLU A 419 10.00 2.26 -22.43
CA GLU A 419 10.02 0.84 -22.82
C GLU A 419 9.84 -0.09 -21.61
N MET A 420 10.42 0.31 -20.46
CA MET A 420 10.30 -0.43 -19.18
C MET A 420 10.09 0.52 -18.02
N PHE A 421 9.51 0.01 -16.95
CA PHE A 421 9.36 0.73 -15.70
C PHE A 421 9.48 -0.23 -14.52
N MET A 422 9.97 0.28 -13.39
CA MET A 422 10.01 -0.46 -12.14
C MET A 422 8.88 0.00 -11.23
N LEU A 423 8.04 -0.92 -10.78
CA LEU A 423 6.90 -0.63 -9.93
C LEU A 423 6.69 -1.76 -8.91
N GLY A 424 5.92 -1.48 -7.87
CA GLY A 424 5.36 -2.44 -6.95
C GLY A 424 3.85 -2.29 -6.87
N TRP A 425 3.16 -3.36 -6.56
CA TRP A 425 1.74 -3.37 -6.24
C TRP A 425 1.53 -4.02 -4.88
N ILE A 426 0.86 -3.32 -3.99
CA ILE A 426 0.42 -3.84 -2.70
C ILE A 426 -1.09 -4.03 -2.79
N ALA A 427 -1.60 -5.15 -2.30
CA ALA A 427 -3.03 -5.42 -2.35
C ALA A 427 -3.82 -4.35 -1.58
N ASP A 428 -4.91 -3.89 -2.16
CA ASP A 428 -5.90 -3.04 -1.49
C ASP A 428 -6.92 -3.88 -0.71
N TYR A 429 -7.11 -5.12 -1.17
CA TYR A 429 -7.98 -6.13 -0.55
C TYR A 429 -7.53 -7.53 -0.95
N PRO A 430 -7.85 -8.57 -0.13
CA PRO A 430 -7.31 -9.92 -0.29
C PRO A 430 -8.08 -10.75 -1.34
N ASP A 431 -8.10 -10.30 -2.59
CA ASP A 431 -8.76 -11.00 -3.69
C ASP A 431 -7.88 -10.99 -4.96
N PRO A 432 -7.79 -12.09 -5.74
CA PRO A 432 -7.00 -12.16 -6.97
C PRO A 432 -7.36 -11.09 -8.00
N HIS A 433 -8.59 -10.62 -8.01
CA HIS A 433 -9.06 -9.50 -8.83
C HIS A 433 -8.17 -8.27 -8.66
N ASN A 434 -7.68 -8.00 -7.44
CA ASN A 434 -6.84 -6.82 -7.15
C ASN A 434 -5.49 -6.84 -7.86
N PHE A 435 -5.03 -8.00 -8.29
CA PHE A 435 -3.80 -8.15 -9.07
C PHE A 435 -4.09 -8.41 -10.56
N LEU A 436 -4.93 -9.41 -10.86
CA LEU A 436 -5.05 -9.90 -12.22
C LEU A 436 -5.96 -9.05 -13.10
N ASP A 437 -7.13 -8.66 -12.60
CA ASP A 437 -8.02 -7.77 -13.35
C ASP A 437 -7.48 -6.34 -13.38
N ILE A 438 -7.12 -5.80 -12.21
CA ILE A 438 -6.70 -4.40 -12.10
C ILE A 438 -5.44 -4.13 -12.94
N LEU A 439 -4.46 -5.02 -12.91
CA LEU A 439 -3.17 -4.78 -13.59
C LEU A 439 -3.14 -5.24 -15.05
N PHE A 440 -3.94 -6.27 -15.45
CA PHE A 440 -3.74 -6.91 -16.75
C PHE A 440 -4.97 -6.97 -17.64
N HIS A 441 -6.19 -6.65 -17.16
CA HIS A 441 -7.36 -6.57 -18.00
C HIS A 441 -7.21 -5.43 -19.03
N THR A 442 -7.53 -5.71 -20.28
CA THR A 442 -7.48 -4.70 -21.36
C THR A 442 -8.36 -3.49 -21.01
N GLY A 443 -7.77 -2.30 -21.03
CA GLY A 443 -8.49 -1.03 -20.76
C GLY A 443 -8.65 -0.69 -19.27
N SER A 444 -8.11 -1.50 -18.35
CA SER A 444 -7.99 -1.08 -16.96
C SER A 444 -7.07 0.13 -16.85
N GLU A 445 -7.44 1.11 -16.02
CA GLU A 445 -6.65 2.34 -15.80
C GLU A 445 -5.27 2.03 -15.19
N ASN A 446 -5.15 0.91 -14.46
CA ASN A 446 -3.89 0.47 -13.86
C ASN A 446 -3.07 -0.47 -14.76
N ASN A 447 -3.56 -0.80 -15.96
CA ASN A 447 -2.81 -1.58 -16.95
C ASN A 447 -1.78 -0.70 -17.67
N VAL A 448 -0.78 -0.23 -16.94
CA VAL A 448 0.31 0.61 -17.48
C VAL A 448 1.26 -0.13 -18.41
N PHE A 449 1.11 -1.45 -18.55
CA PHE A 449 1.87 -2.31 -19.47
C PHE A 449 1.45 -2.16 -20.93
N GLU A 450 0.31 -1.49 -21.23
CA GLU A 450 -0.36 -1.51 -22.54
C GLU A 450 -0.63 -2.95 -23.02
N TYR A 451 -0.81 -3.87 -22.06
CA TYR A 451 -1.06 -5.27 -22.37
C TYR A 451 -2.51 -5.49 -22.77
N SER A 452 -2.73 -6.31 -23.80
CA SER A 452 -4.06 -6.65 -24.29
C SER A 452 -4.11 -8.11 -24.73
N SER A 453 -5.03 -8.87 -24.16
CA SER A 453 -5.26 -10.27 -24.47
C SER A 453 -6.74 -10.62 -24.35
N PRO A 454 -7.49 -10.69 -25.47
CA PRO A 454 -8.92 -11.01 -25.44
C PRO A 454 -9.25 -12.37 -24.78
N SER A 455 -8.30 -13.31 -24.79
CA SER A 455 -8.47 -14.60 -24.11
C SER A 455 -8.29 -14.50 -22.60
N LEU A 456 -7.39 -13.64 -22.15
CA LEU A 456 -7.25 -13.32 -20.73
C LEU A 456 -8.47 -12.55 -20.23
N ASP A 457 -8.89 -11.51 -20.96
CA ASP A 457 -10.07 -10.69 -20.61
C ASP A 457 -11.31 -11.58 -20.41
N ALA A 458 -11.58 -12.49 -21.37
CA ALA A 458 -12.72 -13.41 -21.27
C ALA A 458 -12.63 -14.33 -20.02
N LEU A 459 -11.43 -14.70 -19.59
CA LEU A 459 -11.22 -15.55 -18.42
C LEU A 459 -11.42 -14.76 -17.13
N LEU A 460 -10.91 -13.51 -17.09
CA LEU A 460 -11.09 -12.59 -15.98
C LEU A 460 -12.55 -12.17 -15.81
N ASP A 461 -13.24 -11.83 -16.90
CA ASP A 461 -14.68 -11.52 -16.91
C ASP A 461 -15.51 -12.68 -16.35
N GLN A 462 -15.16 -13.93 -16.73
CA GLN A 462 -15.82 -15.10 -16.17
C GLN A 462 -15.53 -15.27 -14.69
N ALA A 463 -14.29 -15.09 -14.26
CA ALA A 463 -13.89 -15.19 -12.85
C ALA A 463 -14.57 -14.11 -11.98
N ALA A 464 -14.73 -12.90 -12.52
CA ALA A 464 -15.33 -11.78 -11.80
C ALA A 464 -16.76 -12.06 -11.31
N ILE A 465 -17.54 -12.83 -12.08
CA ILE A 465 -18.97 -13.12 -11.81
C ILE A 465 -19.23 -14.55 -11.31
N GLU A 466 -18.20 -15.41 -11.24
CA GLU A 466 -18.34 -16.79 -10.78
C GLU A 466 -18.58 -16.85 -9.26
N GLN A 467 -19.70 -17.44 -8.86
CA GLN A 467 -20.13 -17.51 -7.45
C GLN A 467 -19.55 -18.74 -6.72
N ASN A 468 -19.15 -19.77 -7.44
CA ASN A 468 -18.48 -20.91 -6.82
C ASN A 468 -17.01 -20.56 -6.58
N ARG A 469 -16.65 -20.33 -5.32
CA ARG A 469 -15.31 -19.91 -4.91
C ARG A 469 -14.19 -20.80 -5.49
N ALA A 470 -14.38 -22.13 -5.49
CA ALA A 470 -13.33 -23.04 -5.98
C ALA A 470 -13.16 -22.93 -7.52
N VAL A 471 -14.25 -22.80 -8.26
CA VAL A 471 -14.22 -22.58 -9.72
C VAL A 471 -13.61 -21.22 -10.02
N ARG A 472 -14.01 -20.17 -9.28
CA ARG A 472 -13.51 -18.81 -9.43
C ARG A 472 -11.98 -18.75 -9.25
N LEU A 473 -11.47 -19.32 -8.15
CA LEU A 473 -10.02 -19.34 -7.92
C LEU A 473 -9.26 -20.14 -8.96
N ALA A 474 -9.84 -21.23 -9.48
CA ALA A 474 -9.22 -21.98 -10.58
C ALA A 474 -9.16 -21.19 -11.90
N LEU A 475 -10.14 -20.32 -12.16
CA LEU A 475 -10.12 -19.40 -13.31
C LEU A 475 -8.99 -18.37 -13.14
N TYR A 476 -8.83 -17.79 -11.94
CA TYR A 476 -7.73 -16.87 -11.67
C TYR A 476 -6.35 -17.53 -11.77
N GLN A 477 -6.21 -18.78 -11.33
CA GLN A 477 -4.94 -19.53 -11.51
C GLN A 477 -4.60 -19.76 -12.99
N GLN A 478 -5.61 -20.01 -13.84
CA GLN A 478 -5.40 -20.09 -15.28
C GLN A 478 -5.02 -18.72 -15.87
N ALA A 479 -5.69 -17.66 -15.43
CA ALA A 479 -5.38 -16.29 -15.84
C ALA A 479 -3.95 -15.91 -15.47
N GLU A 480 -3.52 -16.22 -14.24
CA GLU A 480 -2.16 -15.97 -13.77
C GLU A 480 -1.12 -16.65 -14.66
N GLN A 481 -1.31 -17.94 -14.98
CA GLN A 481 -0.38 -18.67 -15.86
C GLN A 481 -0.31 -18.03 -17.26
N MET A 482 -1.42 -17.53 -17.79
CA MET A 482 -1.41 -16.83 -19.09
C MET A 482 -0.61 -15.53 -19.02
N VAL A 483 -0.75 -14.76 -17.94
CA VAL A 483 0.05 -13.54 -17.72
C VAL A 483 1.54 -13.87 -17.62
N VAL A 484 1.91 -14.89 -16.84
CA VAL A 484 3.30 -15.35 -16.72
C VAL A 484 3.86 -15.80 -18.06
N ASP A 485 3.09 -16.57 -18.84
CA ASP A 485 3.50 -17.05 -20.15
C ASP A 485 3.70 -15.91 -21.16
N ASP A 486 2.86 -14.87 -21.13
CA ASP A 486 2.96 -13.71 -22.04
C ASP A 486 3.98 -12.67 -21.58
N ALA A 487 4.42 -12.78 -20.31
CA ALA A 487 5.45 -11.95 -19.69
C ALA A 487 5.26 -10.43 -19.92
N PRO A 488 4.11 -9.81 -19.60
CA PRO A 488 4.01 -8.34 -19.63
C PRO A 488 4.90 -7.67 -18.57
N CYS A 489 5.36 -8.42 -17.59
CA CYS A 489 6.35 -7.99 -16.60
C CYS A 489 7.33 -9.12 -16.25
N LEU A 490 8.43 -8.74 -15.61
CA LEU A 490 9.33 -9.62 -14.85
C LEU A 490 8.93 -9.54 -13.38
N PRO A 491 8.19 -10.51 -12.82
CA PRO A 491 7.98 -10.62 -11.39
C PRO A 491 9.33 -10.81 -10.69
N LEU A 492 9.62 -10.03 -9.64
CA LEU A 492 10.90 -10.07 -8.94
C LEU A 492 10.77 -10.78 -7.60
N PHE A 493 9.96 -10.21 -6.72
CA PHE A 493 9.77 -10.71 -5.36
C PHE A 493 8.46 -10.22 -4.74
N HIS A 494 8.00 -10.96 -3.74
CA HIS A 494 6.94 -10.57 -2.83
C HIS A 494 7.56 -10.01 -1.55
N GLY A 495 7.02 -8.91 -1.04
CA GLY A 495 7.55 -8.18 0.09
C GLY A 495 7.22 -8.79 1.45
N ALA A 496 7.93 -8.31 2.44
CA ALA A 496 7.59 -8.47 3.86
C ALA A 496 8.00 -7.22 4.63
N ASN A 497 7.20 -6.86 5.62
CA ASN A 497 7.48 -5.76 6.51
C ASN A 497 8.33 -6.25 7.69
N TYR A 498 9.54 -5.71 7.82
CA TYR A 498 10.43 -5.89 8.96
C TYR A 498 10.43 -4.60 9.76
N ILE A 499 9.88 -4.65 10.98
CA ILE A 499 9.80 -3.49 11.84
C ILE A 499 10.44 -3.76 13.19
N LEU A 500 11.02 -2.73 13.80
CA LEU A 500 11.36 -2.74 15.21
C LEU A 500 10.32 -1.95 15.99
N VAL A 501 9.80 -2.55 17.05
CA VAL A 501 8.79 -1.95 17.92
C VAL A 501 9.35 -1.87 19.34
N LYS A 502 9.34 -0.70 19.97
CA LYS A 502 9.80 -0.55 21.35
C LYS A 502 8.99 -1.43 22.30
N PRO A 503 9.61 -2.10 23.29
CA PRO A 503 8.93 -3.08 24.15
C PRO A 503 7.73 -2.54 24.94
N TYR A 504 7.67 -1.24 25.20
CA TYR A 504 6.55 -0.58 25.88
C TYR A 504 5.37 -0.25 24.95
N VAL A 505 5.54 -0.36 23.63
CA VAL A 505 4.45 -0.27 22.65
C VAL A 505 3.79 -1.65 22.56
N LYS A 506 2.50 -1.70 22.78
CA LYS A 506 1.73 -2.95 22.76
C LYS A 506 0.69 -2.92 21.67
N ASN A 507 0.42 -4.09 21.08
CA ASN A 507 -0.55 -4.31 20.01
C ASN A 507 -0.25 -3.50 18.72
N TYR A 508 1.01 -3.17 18.47
CA TYR A 508 1.40 -2.61 17.19
C TYR A 508 1.74 -3.76 16.25
N GLU A 509 0.78 -4.14 15.47
CA GLU A 509 0.88 -5.23 14.50
C GLU A 509 0.46 -4.69 13.12
N LEU A 510 1.21 -5.02 12.09
CA LEU A 510 0.82 -4.75 10.71
C LEU A 510 0.02 -5.95 10.21
N ASN A 511 -1.09 -5.69 9.54
CA ASN A 511 -1.73 -6.72 8.73
C ASN A 511 -0.93 -6.95 7.43
N THR A 512 -1.32 -7.91 6.62
CA THR A 512 -0.61 -8.24 5.38
C THR A 512 -0.79 -7.20 4.25
N LEU A 513 -1.60 -6.16 4.47
CA LEU A 513 -1.67 -4.95 3.64
C LEU A 513 -0.70 -3.85 4.15
N GLY A 514 0.06 -4.10 5.21
CA GLY A 514 0.99 -3.13 5.79
C GLY A 514 0.34 -2.04 6.65
N ILE A 515 -0.94 -2.17 7.01
CA ILE A 515 -1.70 -1.15 7.74
C ILE A 515 -1.88 -1.59 9.21
N PRO A 516 -1.46 -0.77 10.20
CA PRO A 516 -1.70 -1.05 11.61
C PRO A 516 -3.08 -0.56 12.06
N ASP A 517 -3.78 -1.33 12.90
CA ASP A 517 -4.94 -0.83 13.65
C ASP A 517 -4.48 -0.05 14.89
N LEU A 518 -4.24 1.25 14.70
CA LEU A 518 -3.73 2.13 15.76
C LEU A 518 -4.73 2.37 16.90
N SER A 519 -6.01 2.06 16.71
CA SER A 519 -7.03 2.17 17.78
C SER A 519 -6.79 1.17 18.92
N LYS A 520 -6.17 0.03 18.63
CA LYS A 520 -5.83 -1.04 19.58
C LYS A 520 -4.49 -0.82 20.29
N VAL A 521 -3.62 -0.01 19.73
CA VAL A 521 -2.25 0.24 20.24
C VAL A 521 -2.30 1.01 21.56
N TYR A 522 -1.42 0.66 22.49
CA TYR A 522 -1.23 1.40 23.73
C TYR A 522 0.21 1.41 24.21
N ILE A 523 0.54 2.41 25.04
CA ILE A 523 1.84 2.55 25.67
C ILE A 523 1.75 2.00 27.09
N GLU A 524 2.52 0.96 27.38
CA GLU A 524 2.66 0.39 28.71
C GLU A 524 3.59 1.29 29.54
N ASN A 525 3.09 1.80 30.67
CA ASN A 525 3.92 2.58 31.58
C ASN A 525 4.81 1.61 32.36
N GLY A 526 6.15 1.79 32.27
CA GLY A 526 7.13 1.07 33.07
C GLY A 526 7.13 1.48 34.54
#